data_7465914ab495975a014fbc5236750401
#
_entry.id   7465914ab495975a014fbc5236750401
#
_cell.length_a   1.000
_cell.length_b   1.000
_cell.length_c   1.000
_cell.angle_alpha   90.00
_cell.angle_beta   90.00
_cell.angle_gamma   90.00
#
_symmetry.space_group_name_H-M   'P 1'
#
loop_
_entity.id
_entity.type
_entity.pdbx_description
1 polymer ?
#
loop_
_entity_poly.entity_id
_entity_poly.type
_entity_poly.pdbx_seq_one_letter_code
_entity_poly.pdbx_strand_id
1 'polypeptide(L)'
;MSSSWGNHLKVSIWGESHSESIGVVVDGLPAGEAIDWEELLVFMSRRRSSGGPTDTPRQEADYPEIQSGLLNHVTCGTPLCAMIRNTNVKSKDYSLFEKVARPGHADYTGYLRYEGHNDIRGGGHFSGRLTAPLVFAGGIAKQILARKGITILAHIQQVGSIAERKFDLAELNPSLAERLSHSFFPVLEEEKGEQMQSEIQRLRSEGDSVGGIIECAVLGVPGGYGDPLFDSVESQLATLLFSIPAVKGVEFGEGFGLSSLCGSKANDPFCIHDGKIATETNNNGGILGGITNGMPIVFRCGFKPTPSISKEQKTVNFRDMEEVTLNISGRHDPCIVRRAVPVVEAAAALALLDILLSSDKRWDLQ
;
A
#
# COMPACT_ATOMS: atom_id res chain seq x y z
N MET A 1 20.17 -8.46 2.62
CA MET A 1 19.25 -7.68 1.75
C MET A 1 17.92 -8.35 1.84
N SER A 2 16.83 -7.62 1.98
CA SER A 2 15.56 -8.28 2.21
C SER A 2 14.50 -7.77 1.23
N SER A 3 14.17 -8.59 0.24
CA SER A 3 12.91 -8.55 -0.49
C SER A 3 11.93 -9.58 0.08
N SER A 4 12.16 -9.98 1.32
CA SER A 4 11.34 -10.91 2.10
C SER A 4 10.94 -10.25 3.42
N TRP A 5 9.70 -10.48 3.84
CA TRP A 5 9.10 -9.92 5.05
C TRP A 5 8.24 -10.99 5.75
N GLY A 6 8.03 -10.80 7.06
CA GLY A 6 7.03 -11.47 7.89
C GLY A 6 7.63 -12.44 8.92
N ASN A 7 6.84 -12.79 9.92
CA ASN A 7 7.18 -13.68 11.03
C ASN A 7 6.68 -15.11 10.78
N HIS A 8 5.38 -15.32 10.71
CA HIS A 8 4.74 -16.57 10.33
C HIS A 8 4.60 -16.69 8.83
N LEU A 9 3.99 -15.69 8.21
CA LEU A 9 3.99 -15.55 6.75
C LEU A 9 5.37 -15.08 6.29
N LYS A 10 5.92 -15.71 5.26
CA LYS A 10 7.14 -15.25 4.58
C LYS A 10 6.77 -14.81 3.18
N VAL A 11 6.73 -13.51 2.96
CA VAL A 11 6.42 -12.91 1.67
C VAL A 11 7.71 -12.47 1.01
N SER A 12 8.05 -13.04 -0.15
CA SER A 12 9.21 -12.65 -0.94
C SER A 12 8.77 -12.12 -2.31
N ILE A 13 9.12 -10.87 -2.63
CA ILE A 13 8.85 -10.24 -3.93
C ILE A 13 10.12 -10.20 -4.75
N TRP A 14 10.03 -10.59 -6.04
CA TRP A 14 11.15 -10.68 -6.95
C TRP A 14 10.83 -10.04 -8.31
N GLY A 15 11.91 -9.80 -9.09
CA GLY A 15 11.86 -9.23 -10.43
C GLY A 15 12.07 -7.71 -10.45
N GLU A 16 12.07 -7.14 -11.63
CA GLU A 16 12.28 -5.72 -11.93
C GLU A 16 11.21 -5.21 -12.88
N SER A 17 11.05 -3.88 -12.94
CA SER A 17 10.03 -3.24 -13.77
C SER A 17 10.10 -3.63 -15.25
N HIS A 18 11.30 -3.94 -15.77
CA HIS A 18 11.56 -4.24 -17.17
C HIS A 18 12.20 -5.62 -17.38
N SER A 19 12.21 -6.49 -16.38
CA SER A 19 12.46 -7.94 -16.56
C SER A 19 11.26 -8.60 -17.26
N GLU A 20 11.39 -9.86 -17.67
CA GLU A 20 10.30 -10.61 -18.31
C GLU A 20 9.06 -10.71 -17.42
N SER A 21 9.27 -10.83 -16.13
CA SER A 21 8.21 -10.97 -15.14
C SER A 21 8.64 -10.45 -13.77
N ILE A 22 7.63 -10.25 -12.93
CA ILE A 22 7.74 -9.98 -11.50
C ILE A 22 6.88 -11.02 -10.77
N GLY A 23 7.13 -11.25 -9.50
CA GLY A 23 6.31 -12.23 -8.79
C GLY A 23 6.48 -12.18 -7.28
N VAL A 24 5.76 -13.09 -6.64
CA VAL A 24 5.76 -13.26 -5.20
C VAL A 24 5.79 -14.74 -4.83
N VAL A 25 6.48 -15.04 -3.75
CA VAL A 25 6.34 -16.30 -3.01
C VAL A 25 5.79 -15.96 -1.64
N VAL A 26 4.71 -16.65 -1.25
CA VAL A 26 4.10 -16.56 0.08
C VAL A 26 4.17 -17.94 0.71
N ASP A 27 4.92 -18.07 1.79
CA ASP A 27 5.00 -19.27 2.62
C ASP A 27 4.30 -19.04 3.96
N GLY A 28 3.73 -20.09 4.55
CA GLY A 28 3.01 -20.03 5.82
C GLY A 28 1.50 -19.73 5.69
N LEU A 29 0.93 -19.72 4.48
CA LEU A 29 -0.53 -19.62 4.34
C LEU A 29 -1.20 -20.89 4.88
N PRO A 30 -2.34 -20.76 5.61
CA PRO A 30 -3.12 -21.92 6.04
C PRO A 30 -3.55 -22.77 4.85
N ALA A 31 -3.54 -24.09 5.00
CA ALA A 31 -4.08 -25.01 4.00
C ALA A 31 -5.61 -24.99 4.01
N GLY A 32 -6.23 -25.20 2.86
CA GLY A 32 -7.69 -25.36 2.74
C GLY A 32 -8.45 -24.05 2.58
N GLU A 33 -7.78 -22.91 2.44
CA GLU A 33 -8.43 -21.62 2.20
C GLU A 33 -8.86 -21.51 0.73
N ALA A 34 -10.17 -21.41 0.49
CA ALA A 34 -10.72 -21.18 -0.84
C ALA A 34 -10.50 -19.73 -1.26
N ILE A 35 -10.01 -19.52 -2.47
CA ILE A 35 -9.77 -18.20 -3.04
C ILE A 35 -10.81 -17.91 -4.12
N ASP A 36 -11.61 -16.88 -3.92
CA ASP A 36 -12.44 -16.31 -4.96
C ASP A 36 -11.55 -15.59 -5.97
N TRP A 37 -11.38 -16.24 -7.13
CA TRP A 37 -10.47 -15.77 -8.16
C TRP A 37 -10.98 -14.50 -8.85
N GLU A 38 -12.29 -14.38 -9.02
CA GLU A 38 -12.90 -13.21 -9.66
C GLU A 38 -12.77 -11.99 -8.76
N GLU A 39 -13.08 -12.11 -7.46
CA GLU A 39 -12.89 -11.06 -6.47
C GLU A 39 -11.42 -10.63 -6.39
N LEU A 40 -10.48 -11.59 -6.40
CA LEU A 40 -9.05 -11.31 -6.39
C LEU A 40 -8.61 -10.49 -7.62
N LEU A 41 -9.08 -10.86 -8.82
CA LEU A 41 -8.77 -10.13 -10.05
C LEU A 41 -9.40 -8.72 -10.06
N VAL A 42 -10.60 -8.56 -9.52
CA VAL A 42 -11.23 -7.24 -9.32
C VAL A 42 -10.39 -6.39 -8.37
N PHE A 43 -9.97 -6.93 -7.24
CA PHE A 43 -9.10 -6.23 -6.29
C PHE A 43 -7.79 -5.80 -6.94
N MET A 44 -7.11 -6.69 -7.66
CA MET A 44 -5.87 -6.37 -8.40
C MET A 44 -6.10 -5.30 -9.47
N SER A 45 -7.28 -5.29 -10.10
CA SER A 45 -7.59 -4.33 -11.16
C SER A 45 -7.62 -2.88 -10.65
N ARG A 46 -7.96 -2.64 -9.39
CA ARG A 46 -7.97 -1.32 -8.76
C ARG A 46 -6.57 -0.66 -8.76
N ARG A 47 -5.50 -1.46 -8.72
CA ARG A 47 -4.12 -0.98 -8.82
C ARG A 47 -3.72 -0.58 -10.24
N ARG A 48 -4.34 -1.15 -11.25
CA ARG A 48 -3.96 -0.92 -12.65
C ARG A 48 -4.27 0.52 -13.08
N SER A 49 -3.52 0.99 -14.07
CA SER A 49 -3.86 2.24 -14.75
C SER A 49 -5.11 2.06 -15.60
N SER A 50 -6.01 3.02 -15.53
CA SER A 50 -7.17 3.12 -16.43
C SER A 50 -6.82 3.72 -17.79
N GLY A 51 -5.61 4.34 -17.91
CA GLY A 51 -5.25 5.17 -19.05
C GLY A 51 -5.96 6.52 -19.10
N GLY A 52 -6.75 6.83 -18.06
CA GLY A 52 -7.50 8.08 -17.94
C GLY A 52 -6.62 9.31 -17.62
N PRO A 53 -7.26 10.50 -17.49
CA PRO A 53 -6.53 11.76 -17.32
C PRO A 53 -5.79 11.88 -15.97
N THR A 54 -6.16 11.08 -14.98
CA THR A 54 -5.51 11.06 -13.65
C THR A 54 -4.43 10.00 -13.53
N ASP A 55 -4.27 9.12 -14.54
CA ASP A 55 -3.38 7.95 -14.49
C ASP A 55 -2.26 8.03 -15.55
N THR A 56 -1.25 7.17 -15.39
CA THR A 56 -0.25 6.92 -16.45
C THR A 56 -0.88 6.25 -17.68
N PRO A 57 -0.41 6.53 -18.89
CA PRO A 57 -0.84 5.80 -20.08
C PRO A 57 -0.28 4.38 -20.19
N ARG A 58 0.63 3.96 -19.30
CA ARG A 58 1.14 2.57 -19.25
C ARG A 58 0.06 1.65 -18.70
N GLN A 59 -0.36 0.68 -19.50
CA GLN A 59 -1.33 -0.36 -19.11
C GLN A 59 -0.66 -1.73 -19.10
N GLU A 60 -0.93 -2.50 -18.05
CA GLU A 60 -0.49 -3.89 -17.87
C GLU A 60 -1.70 -4.71 -17.42
N ALA A 61 -1.81 -5.92 -17.91
CA ALA A 61 -2.92 -6.82 -17.56
C ALA A 61 -2.87 -7.28 -16.09
N ASP A 62 -1.67 -7.35 -15.51
CA ASP A 62 -1.39 -7.81 -14.14
C ASP A 62 -2.04 -9.18 -13.81
N TYR A 63 -2.15 -10.07 -14.82
CA TYR A 63 -2.74 -11.39 -14.61
C TYR A 63 -1.74 -12.31 -13.92
N PRO A 64 -2.08 -12.90 -12.75
CA PRO A 64 -1.18 -13.78 -12.02
C PRO A 64 -1.21 -15.21 -12.61
N GLU A 65 -0.03 -15.73 -12.92
CA GLU A 65 0.20 -17.12 -13.32
C GLU A 65 0.67 -17.90 -12.10
N ILE A 66 -0.15 -18.81 -11.60
CA ILE A 66 0.19 -19.63 -10.43
C ILE A 66 1.18 -20.72 -10.80
N GLN A 67 2.29 -20.79 -10.04
CA GLN A 67 3.34 -21.80 -10.23
C GLN A 67 3.24 -22.92 -9.19
N SER A 68 2.78 -22.62 -7.98
CA SER A 68 2.63 -23.59 -6.89
C SER A 68 1.70 -23.04 -5.79
N GLY A 69 1.31 -23.90 -4.83
CA GLY A 69 0.64 -23.51 -3.59
C GLY A 69 -0.88 -23.37 -3.70
N LEU A 70 -1.46 -23.44 -4.89
CA LEU A 70 -2.91 -23.50 -5.11
C LEU A 70 -3.30 -24.72 -5.95
N LEU A 71 -4.35 -25.43 -5.54
CA LEU A 71 -5.01 -26.49 -6.30
C LEU A 71 -6.50 -26.18 -6.38
N ASN A 72 -7.04 -26.01 -7.60
CA ASN A 72 -8.44 -25.63 -7.81
C ASN A 72 -8.86 -24.39 -6.98
N HIS A 73 -8.01 -23.38 -6.96
CA HIS A 73 -8.17 -22.13 -6.18
C HIS A 73 -8.24 -22.33 -4.66
N VAL A 74 -7.74 -23.45 -4.14
CA VAL A 74 -7.62 -23.70 -2.69
C VAL A 74 -6.15 -23.75 -2.30
N THR A 75 -5.78 -23.12 -1.20
CA THR A 75 -4.40 -23.12 -0.70
C THR A 75 -3.98 -24.52 -0.24
N CYS A 76 -2.76 -24.94 -0.62
CA CYS A 76 -2.23 -26.26 -0.27
C CYS A 76 -1.47 -26.28 1.06
N GLY A 77 -1.18 -25.10 1.67
CA GLY A 77 -0.28 -24.98 2.82
C GLY A 77 1.21 -25.11 2.47
N THR A 78 1.54 -25.32 1.19
CA THR A 78 2.91 -25.23 0.66
C THR A 78 3.15 -23.84 0.09
N PRO A 79 4.43 -23.41 -0.15
CA PRO A 79 4.72 -22.08 -0.68
C PRO A 79 3.90 -21.77 -1.93
N LEU A 80 3.10 -20.70 -1.86
CA LEU A 80 2.37 -20.16 -2.99
C LEU A 80 3.29 -19.29 -3.81
N CYS A 81 3.49 -19.65 -5.08
CA CYS A 81 4.28 -18.86 -6.01
C CYS A 81 3.39 -18.38 -7.17
N ALA A 82 3.40 -17.07 -7.40
CA ALA A 82 2.72 -16.44 -8.53
C ALA A 82 3.66 -15.53 -9.30
N MET A 83 3.52 -15.53 -10.62
CA MET A 83 4.27 -14.72 -11.56
C MET A 83 3.33 -13.82 -12.36
N ILE A 84 3.76 -12.60 -12.63
CA ILE A 84 3.05 -11.62 -13.47
C ILE A 84 3.98 -11.16 -14.58
N ARG A 85 3.58 -11.35 -15.85
CA ARG A 85 4.40 -10.95 -16.99
C ARG A 85 4.42 -9.43 -17.18
N ASN A 86 5.58 -8.91 -17.59
CA ASN A 86 5.73 -7.54 -18.04
C ASN A 86 5.54 -7.48 -19.56
N THR A 87 4.46 -6.87 -20.02
CA THR A 87 4.08 -6.86 -21.44
C THR A 87 4.28 -5.50 -22.12
N ASN A 88 4.38 -4.40 -21.35
CA ASN A 88 4.48 -3.04 -21.88
C ASN A 88 5.81 -2.37 -21.47
N VAL A 89 6.92 -2.91 -21.99
CA VAL A 89 8.29 -2.52 -21.64
C VAL A 89 8.91 -1.65 -22.74
N LYS A 90 9.42 -0.45 -22.38
CA LYS A 90 10.16 0.46 -23.28
C LYS A 90 11.53 0.81 -22.68
N SER A 91 12.51 -0.05 -22.88
CA SER A 91 13.81 0.03 -22.19
C SER A 91 14.73 1.16 -22.70
N LYS A 92 14.53 1.66 -23.93
CA LYS A 92 15.38 2.70 -24.52
C LYS A 92 15.30 4.07 -23.82
N ASP A 93 14.21 4.32 -23.10
CA ASP A 93 13.94 5.59 -22.46
C ASP A 93 14.73 5.80 -21.13
N TYR A 94 15.53 4.80 -20.71
CA TYR A 94 16.18 4.80 -19.39
C TYR A 94 17.72 4.88 -19.41
N SER A 95 18.36 4.84 -20.57
CA SER A 95 19.82 4.84 -20.67
C SER A 95 20.50 6.08 -20.06
N LEU A 96 19.82 7.23 -20.07
CA LEU A 96 20.31 8.46 -19.43
C LEU A 96 20.50 8.28 -17.91
N PHE A 97 19.62 7.51 -17.28
CA PHE A 97 19.62 7.33 -15.82
C PHE A 97 20.71 6.39 -15.29
N GLU A 98 21.51 5.80 -16.18
CA GLU A 98 22.77 5.13 -15.82
C GLU A 98 23.84 6.09 -15.27
N LYS A 99 23.69 7.36 -15.58
CA LYS A 99 24.65 8.42 -15.25
C LYS A 99 24.03 9.60 -14.53
N VAL A 100 22.77 9.94 -14.83
CA VAL A 100 22.10 11.12 -14.35
C VAL A 100 20.99 10.71 -13.36
N ALA A 101 21.10 11.16 -12.12
CA ALA A 101 20.13 10.84 -11.08
C ALA A 101 18.86 11.69 -11.24
N ARG A 102 17.69 11.03 -11.25
CA ARG A 102 16.42 11.75 -11.11
C ARG A 102 16.28 12.27 -9.69
N PRO A 103 16.00 13.56 -9.48
CA PRO A 103 15.73 14.09 -8.15
C PRO A 103 14.60 13.32 -7.45
N GLY A 104 14.82 12.93 -6.21
CA GLY A 104 13.81 12.18 -5.43
C GLY A 104 13.57 10.72 -5.84
N HIS A 105 14.28 10.19 -6.83
CA HIS A 105 14.25 8.78 -7.22
C HIS A 105 15.43 8.00 -6.62
N ALA A 106 15.37 6.67 -6.71
CA ALA A 106 16.40 5.78 -6.16
C ALA A 106 17.59 5.53 -7.11
N ASP A 107 17.75 6.28 -8.20
CA ASP A 107 18.79 6.03 -9.21
C ASP A 107 20.19 6.06 -8.59
N TYR A 108 20.54 7.12 -7.87
CA TYR A 108 21.83 7.27 -7.22
C TYR A 108 22.01 6.36 -6.01
N THR A 109 21.02 6.27 -5.15
CA THR A 109 21.07 5.40 -3.96
C THR A 109 21.11 3.91 -4.32
N GLY A 110 20.43 3.53 -5.40
CA GLY A 110 20.52 2.18 -5.97
C GLY A 110 21.90 1.91 -6.54
N TYR A 111 22.46 2.87 -7.29
CA TYR A 111 23.85 2.77 -7.78
C TYR A 111 24.83 2.55 -6.62
N LEU A 112 24.76 3.34 -5.56
CA LEU A 112 25.63 3.18 -4.40
C LEU A 112 25.44 1.82 -3.71
N ARG A 113 24.18 1.40 -3.53
CA ARG A 113 23.83 0.17 -2.81
C ARG A 113 24.29 -1.09 -3.52
N TYR A 114 24.18 -1.11 -4.84
CA TYR A 114 24.45 -2.27 -5.69
C TYR A 114 25.74 -2.10 -6.53
N GLU A 115 26.55 -1.11 -6.22
CA GLU A 115 27.83 -0.84 -6.90
C GLU A 115 27.68 -0.71 -8.43
N GLY A 116 26.52 -0.19 -8.86
CA GLY A 116 26.18 0.00 -10.26
C GLY A 116 25.69 -1.25 -11.00
N HIS A 117 25.46 -2.37 -10.33
CA HIS A 117 24.98 -3.62 -10.92
C HIS A 117 23.44 -3.77 -10.91
N ASN A 118 22.69 -2.79 -10.42
CA ASN A 118 21.24 -2.84 -10.41
C ASN A 118 20.64 -2.57 -11.80
N ASP A 119 19.52 -3.22 -12.10
CA ASP A 119 18.72 -2.87 -13.29
C ASP A 119 18.02 -1.52 -13.07
N ILE A 120 18.38 -0.52 -13.87
CA ILE A 120 17.81 0.84 -13.77
C ILE A 120 16.56 1.02 -14.63
N ARG A 121 16.29 0.08 -15.57
CA ARG A 121 15.20 0.20 -16.54
C ARG A 121 13.84 0.25 -15.83
N GLY A 122 13.08 1.32 -16.07
CA GLY A 122 11.78 1.54 -15.41
C GLY A 122 11.85 1.69 -13.89
N GLY A 123 13.06 1.98 -13.34
CA GLY A 123 13.30 2.05 -11.90
C GLY A 123 13.63 0.69 -11.26
N GLY A 124 13.76 -0.38 -12.07
CA GLY A 124 14.19 -1.71 -11.63
C GLY A 124 13.33 -2.26 -10.49
N HIS A 125 13.97 -2.72 -9.44
CA HIS A 125 13.35 -3.23 -8.22
C HIS A 125 12.75 -2.13 -7.33
N PHE A 126 13.07 -0.85 -7.56
CA PHE A 126 12.48 0.30 -6.83
C PHE A 126 11.17 0.79 -7.44
N SER A 127 10.73 0.19 -8.53
CA SER A 127 9.53 0.60 -9.25
C SER A 127 8.25 0.28 -8.49
N GLY A 128 7.25 1.18 -8.57
CA GLY A 128 5.88 0.90 -8.13
C GLY A 128 5.24 -0.31 -8.83
N ARG A 129 5.84 -0.83 -9.91
CA ARG A 129 5.44 -2.07 -10.58
C ARG A 129 5.44 -3.26 -9.63
N LEU A 130 6.40 -3.31 -8.68
CA LEU A 130 6.57 -4.39 -7.70
C LEU A 130 5.41 -4.45 -6.68
N THR A 131 4.50 -3.47 -6.67
CA THR A 131 3.28 -3.53 -5.87
C THR A 131 2.22 -4.48 -6.45
N ALA A 132 2.31 -4.91 -7.72
CA ALA A 132 1.34 -5.85 -8.29
C ALA A 132 1.39 -7.23 -7.60
N PRO A 133 2.55 -7.89 -7.44
CA PRO A 133 2.64 -9.10 -6.66
C PRO A 133 2.30 -8.91 -5.16
N LEU A 134 2.56 -7.73 -4.58
CA LEU A 134 2.13 -7.42 -3.21
C LEU A 134 0.60 -7.41 -3.11
N VAL A 135 -0.09 -6.78 -4.07
CA VAL A 135 -1.57 -6.72 -4.10
C VAL A 135 -2.17 -8.10 -4.34
N PHE A 136 -1.54 -8.95 -5.15
CA PHE A 136 -1.95 -10.35 -5.30
C PHE A 136 -1.91 -11.09 -3.96
N ALA A 137 -0.78 -11.07 -3.28
CA ALA A 137 -0.63 -11.74 -1.99
C ALA A 137 -1.56 -11.16 -0.92
N GLY A 138 -1.67 -9.83 -0.86
CA GLY A 138 -2.56 -9.13 0.07
C GLY A 138 -4.04 -9.36 -0.22
N GLY A 139 -4.43 -9.55 -1.49
CA GLY A 139 -5.81 -9.90 -1.85
C GLY A 139 -6.22 -11.27 -1.32
N ILE A 140 -5.31 -12.24 -1.36
CA ILE A 140 -5.52 -13.56 -0.73
C ILE A 140 -5.66 -13.41 0.79
N ALA A 141 -4.73 -12.68 1.43
CA ALA A 141 -4.80 -12.41 2.87
C ALA A 141 -6.11 -11.71 3.25
N LYS A 142 -6.57 -10.74 2.46
CA LYS A 142 -7.83 -10.01 2.66
C LYS A 142 -9.05 -10.94 2.65
N GLN A 143 -9.10 -11.91 1.73
CA GLN A 143 -10.18 -12.90 1.67
C GLN A 143 -10.16 -13.84 2.88
N ILE A 144 -8.98 -14.28 3.31
CA ILE A 144 -8.83 -15.11 4.53
C ILE A 144 -9.33 -14.35 5.75
N LEU A 145 -8.95 -13.09 5.89
CA LEU A 145 -9.39 -12.21 6.98
C LEU A 145 -10.91 -11.94 6.93
N ALA A 146 -11.48 -11.73 5.74
CA ALA A 146 -12.90 -11.48 5.56
C ALA A 146 -13.77 -12.66 6.07
N ARG A 147 -13.33 -13.90 5.83
CA ARG A 147 -14.00 -15.09 6.37
C ARG A 147 -13.94 -15.19 7.90
N LYS A 148 -13.04 -14.45 8.52
CA LYS A 148 -12.92 -14.31 9.99
C LYS A 148 -13.64 -13.05 10.51
N GLY A 149 -14.45 -12.39 9.68
CA GLY A 149 -15.19 -11.19 10.06
C GLY A 149 -14.35 -9.91 10.09
N ILE A 150 -13.13 -9.93 9.55
CA ILE A 150 -12.24 -8.77 9.50
C ILE A 150 -12.37 -8.09 8.14
N THR A 151 -12.77 -6.83 8.14
CA THR A 151 -12.98 -6.02 6.94
C THR A 151 -11.94 -4.91 6.85
N ILE A 152 -11.33 -4.75 5.69
CA ILE A 152 -10.34 -3.70 5.41
C ILE A 152 -10.89 -2.77 4.35
N LEU A 153 -10.85 -1.46 4.63
CA LEU A 153 -11.32 -0.42 3.72
C LEU A 153 -10.36 0.76 3.76
N ALA A 154 -10.22 1.45 2.63
CA ALA A 154 -9.39 2.63 2.53
C ALA A 154 -9.97 3.65 1.55
N HIS A 155 -9.69 4.94 1.81
CA HIS A 155 -10.08 6.03 0.94
C HIS A 155 -8.94 7.03 0.73
N ILE A 156 -9.09 7.88 -0.27
CA ILE A 156 -8.15 8.97 -0.56
C ILE A 156 -8.57 10.15 0.32
N GLN A 157 -7.90 10.34 1.43
CA GLN A 157 -8.19 11.44 2.34
C GLN A 157 -7.70 12.79 1.80
N GLN A 158 -6.59 12.82 1.06
CA GLN A 158 -6.01 14.08 0.61
C GLN A 158 -5.25 13.92 -0.72
N VAL A 159 -5.32 14.92 -1.57
CA VAL A 159 -4.45 15.11 -2.74
C VAL A 159 -3.96 16.56 -2.73
N GLY A 160 -2.64 16.76 -2.68
CA GLY A 160 -2.05 18.09 -2.54
C GLY A 160 -2.55 18.80 -1.27
N SER A 161 -3.18 19.96 -1.44
CA SER A 161 -3.81 20.71 -0.35
C SER A 161 -5.30 20.45 -0.18
N ILE A 162 -5.91 19.63 -1.05
CA ILE A 162 -7.35 19.32 -1.00
C ILE A 162 -7.54 18.07 -0.15
N ALA A 163 -8.23 18.23 0.98
CA ALA A 163 -8.54 17.14 1.90
C ALA A 163 -10.04 16.99 2.08
N GLU A 164 -10.48 15.77 2.32
CA GLU A 164 -11.82 15.46 2.81
C GLU A 164 -11.77 15.07 4.31
N ARG A 165 -12.93 14.78 4.88
CA ARG A 165 -13.01 14.34 6.27
C ARG A 165 -12.34 12.98 6.50
N LYS A 166 -11.95 12.73 7.74
CA LYS A 166 -11.49 11.42 8.21
C LYS A 166 -12.67 10.44 8.33
N PHE A 167 -12.37 9.16 8.53
CA PHE A 167 -13.38 8.19 8.91
C PHE A 167 -14.07 8.60 10.20
N ASP A 168 -15.39 8.49 10.21
CA ASP A 168 -16.22 8.56 11.42
C ASP A 168 -16.48 7.12 11.91
N LEU A 169 -16.21 6.85 13.20
CA LEU A 169 -16.43 5.54 13.79
C LEU A 169 -17.87 5.02 13.61
N ALA A 170 -18.86 5.92 13.66
CA ALA A 170 -20.27 5.58 13.51
C ALA A 170 -20.62 5.11 12.08
N GLU A 171 -19.83 5.52 11.09
CA GLU A 171 -20.03 5.17 9.68
C GLU A 171 -19.21 3.95 9.23
N LEU A 172 -18.23 3.51 10.03
CA LEU A 172 -17.38 2.38 9.70
C LEU A 172 -18.19 1.07 9.76
N ASN A 173 -18.54 0.55 8.59
CA ASN A 173 -19.30 -0.68 8.42
C ASN A 173 -18.97 -1.38 7.09
N PRO A 174 -19.38 -2.65 6.90
CA PRO A 174 -19.11 -3.39 5.66
C PRO A 174 -19.69 -2.73 4.39
N SER A 175 -20.83 -2.04 4.48
CA SER A 175 -21.44 -1.36 3.33
C SER A 175 -20.57 -0.19 2.82
N LEU A 176 -19.94 0.55 3.73
CA LEU A 176 -18.95 1.57 3.36
C LEU A 176 -17.74 0.93 2.67
N ALA A 177 -17.26 -0.20 3.18
CA ALA A 177 -16.16 -0.94 2.57
C ALA A 177 -16.50 -1.39 1.14
N GLU A 178 -17.70 -1.92 0.93
CA GLU A 178 -18.20 -2.32 -0.39
C GLU A 178 -18.26 -1.12 -1.34
N ARG A 179 -18.86 0.01 -0.93
CA ARG A 179 -18.94 1.24 -1.72
C ARG A 179 -17.55 1.73 -2.16
N LEU A 180 -16.60 1.82 -1.22
CA LEU A 180 -15.23 2.27 -1.51
C LEU A 180 -14.48 1.30 -2.42
N SER A 181 -14.70 -0.02 -2.27
CA SER A 181 -14.03 -1.04 -3.10
C SER A 181 -14.45 -1.00 -4.56
N HIS A 182 -15.68 -0.57 -4.86
CA HIS A 182 -16.21 -0.43 -6.22
C HIS A 182 -16.00 0.97 -6.82
N SER A 183 -15.57 1.94 -6.01
CA SER A 183 -15.29 3.29 -6.50
C SER A 183 -14.00 3.35 -7.31
N PHE A 184 -14.05 4.00 -8.46
CA PHE A 184 -12.85 4.30 -9.25
C PHE A 184 -11.89 5.23 -8.51
N PHE A 185 -12.43 6.25 -7.83
CA PHE A 185 -11.68 7.20 -7.02
C PHE A 185 -12.29 7.19 -5.62
N PRO A 186 -11.85 6.30 -4.73
CA PRO A 186 -12.51 6.05 -3.46
C PRO A 186 -12.33 7.22 -2.50
N VAL A 187 -13.41 7.96 -2.30
CA VAL A 187 -13.55 9.10 -1.37
C VAL A 187 -14.83 8.96 -0.57
N LEU A 188 -14.92 9.66 0.55
CA LEU A 188 -16.14 9.74 1.36
C LEU A 188 -17.09 10.81 0.80
N GLU A 189 -16.54 11.91 0.27
CA GLU A 189 -17.23 13.09 -0.23
C GLU A 189 -16.96 13.26 -1.73
N GLU A 190 -17.97 13.02 -2.58
CA GLU A 190 -17.82 13.06 -4.04
C GLU A 190 -17.31 14.41 -4.55
N GLU A 191 -17.81 15.52 -3.99
CA GLU A 191 -17.37 16.87 -4.36
C GLU A 191 -15.86 17.06 -4.12
N LYS A 192 -15.34 16.54 -3.00
CA LYS A 192 -13.90 16.57 -2.71
C LYS A 192 -13.12 15.71 -3.68
N GLY A 193 -13.66 14.55 -4.05
CA GLY A 193 -13.08 13.68 -5.07
C GLY A 193 -12.96 14.37 -6.44
N GLU A 194 -13.95 15.13 -6.86
CA GLU A 194 -13.92 15.91 -8.11
C GLU A 194 -12.85 17.02 -8.04
N GLN A 195 -12.79 17.75 -6.92
CA GLN A 195 -11.75 18.78 -6.70
C GLN A 195 -10.35 18.17 -6.75
N MET A 196 -10.11 17.03 -6.09
CA MET A 196 -8.84 16.31 -6.11
C MET A 196 -8.45 15.86 -7.54
N GLN A 197 -9.39 15.32 -8.30
CA GLN A 197 -9.15 14.90 -9.68
C GLN A 197 -8.83 16.10 -10.59
N SER A 198 -9.52 17.21 -10.39
CA SER A 198 -9.26 18.46 -11.12
C SER A 198 -7.85 18.99 -10.84
N GLU A 199 -7.40 18.94 -9.60
CA GLU A 199 -6.03 19.33 -9.21
C GLU A 199 -4.95 18.43 -9.83
N ILE A 200 -5.19 17.11 -9.86
CA ILE A 200 -4.30 16.17 -10.55
C ILE A 200 -4.17 16.52 -12.04
N GLN A 201 -5.31 16.82 -12.71
CA GLN A 201 -5.31 17.16 -14.14
C GLN A 201 -4.60 18.50 -14.40
N ARG A 202 -4.81 19.50 -13.53
CA ARG A 202 -4.12 20.79 -13.60
C ARG A 202 -2.60 20.61 -13.54
N LEU A 203 -2.11 19.90 -12.53
CA LEU A 203 -0.66 19.66 -12.35
C LEU A 203 -0.07 18.81 -13.48
N ARG A 204 -0.83 17.82 -13.98
CA ARG A 204 -0.43 17.06 -15.17
C ARG A 204 -0.22 17.97 -16.37
N SER A 205 -1.13 18.94 -16.61
CA SER A 205 -1.02 19.88 -17.72
C SER A 205 0.20 20.81 -17.61
N GLU A 206 0.65 21.05 -16.38
CA GLU A 206 1.87 21.82 -16.05
C GLU A 206 3.15 20.97 -16.10
N GLY A 207 3.03 19.67 -16.41
CA GLY A 207 4.17 18.74 -16.42
C GLY A 207 4.68 18.39 -15.03
N ASP A 208 3.85 18.53 -13.99
CA ASP A 208 4.17 18.29 -12.59
C ASP A 208 3.42 17.07 -12.02
N SER A 209 3.64 16.78 -10.75
CA SER A 209 2.99 15.69 -10.01
C SER A 209 2.59 16.13 -8.60
N VAL A 210 1.71 15.37 -7.98
CA VAL A 210 1.20 15.63 -6.64
C VAL A 210 1.15 14.35 -5.82
N GLY A 211 1.42 14.48 -4.52
CA GLY A 211 1.24 13.44 -3.53
C GLY A 211 -0.13 13.52 -2.85
N GLY A 212 -0.31 12.71 -1.83
CA GLY A 212 -1.52 12.74 -1.01
C GLY A 212 -1.48 11.78 0.15
N ILE A 213 -2.63 11.60 0.79
CA ILE A 213 -2.79 10.75 1.98
C ILE A 213 -3.90 9.74 1.71
N ILE A 214 -3.64 8.51 2.08
CA ILE A 214 -4.64 7.43 2.12
C ILE A 214 -4.92 7.14 3.59
N GLU A 215 -6.19 7.18 3.99
CA GLU A 215 -6.64 6.68 5.28
C GLU A 215 -7.20 5.26 5.11
N CYS A 216 -6.83 4.37 6.03
CA CYS A 216 -7.25 2.97 6.04
C CYS A 216 -7.83 2.61 7.41
N ALA A 217 -8.91 1.85 7.40
CA ALA A 217 -9.51 1.28 8.60
C ALA A 217 -9.61 -0.24 8.49
N VAL A 218 -9.41 -0.93 9.62
CA VAL A 218 -9.63 -2.37 9.75
C VAL A 218 -10.63 -2.63 10.85
N LEU A 219 -11.71 -3.30 10.51
CA LEU A 219 -12.83 -3.61 11.40
C LEU A 219 -12.77 -5.09 11.80
N GLY A 220 -13.27 -5.40 12.99
CA GLY A 220 -13.49 -6.77 13.42
C GLY A 220 -12.25 -7.49 13.96
N VAL A 221 -11.12 -6.79 14.14
CA VAL A 221 -9.95 -7.37 14.80
C VAL A 221 -10.23 -7.47 16.30
N PRO A 222 -10.17 -8.68 16.89
CA PRO A 222 -10.38 -8.81 18.33
C PRO A 222 -9.30 -8.11 19.14
N GLY A 223 -9.60 -7.73 20.37
CA GLY A 223 -8.60 -7.21 21.30
C GLY A 223 -7.58 -8.26 21.72
N GLY A 224 -6.34 -7.81 21.95
CA GLY A 224 -5.28 -8.62 22.54
C GLY A 224 -4.35 -9.30 21.55
N TYR A 225 -4.27 -8.85 20.30
CA TYR A 225 -3.28 -9.26 19.29
C TYR A 225 -2.18 -8.21 19.17
N GLY A 226 -0.97 -8.65 18.89
CA GLY A 226 0.24 -7.85 18.92
C GLY A 226 0.98 -7.96 20.25
N ASP A 227 2.21 -7.49 20.25
CA ASP A 227 3.11 -7.57 21.40
C ASP A 227 3.67 -6.18 21.75
N PRO A 228 4.05 -5.93 23.01
CA PRO A 228 4.67 -4.67 23.38
C PRO A 228 6.07 -4.52 22.77
N LEU A 229 6.50 -3.27 22.63
CA LEU A 229 7.80 -2.84 22.11
C LEU A 229 7.99 -3.14 20.62
N PHE A 230 8.80 -4.13 20.23
CA PHE A 230 9.32 -4.28 18.87
C PHE A 230 8.35 -4.93 17.89
N ASP A 231 7.50 -5.84 18.37
CA ASP A 231 6.52 -6.57 17.55
C ASP A 231 5.10 -6.00 17.72
N SER A 232 5.01 -4.70 18.02
CA SER A 232 3.73 -4.01 18.13
C SER A 232 2.98 -4.00 16.79
N VAL A 233 1.65 -3.94 16.87
CA VAL A 233 0.80 -3.85 15.68
C VAL A 233 1.22 -2.68 14.79
N GLU A 234 1.52 -1.53 15.40
CA GLU A 234 2.01 -0.35 14.67
C GLU A 234 3.34 -0.64 13.96
N SER A 235 4.29 -1.28 14.66
CA SER A 235 5.62 -1.58 14.08
C SER A 235 5.52 -2.52 12.89
N GLN A 236 4.71 -3.56 12.99
CA GLN A 236 4.54 -4.54 11.92
C GLN A 236 3.79 -3.94 10.72
N LEU A 237 2.70 -3.19 10.95
CA LEU A 237 2.00 -2.45 9.91
C LEU A 237 2.94 -1.42 9.25
N ALA A 238 3.63 -0.60 10.03
CA ALA A 238 4.53 0.43 9.51
C ALA A 238 5.65 -0.17 8.65
N THR A 239 6.20 -1.33 9.02
CA THR A 239 7.25 -2.00 8.24
C THR A 239 6.79 -2.31 6.81
N LEU A 240 5.58 -2.87 6.65
CA LEU A 240 5.01 -3.15 5.32
C LEU A 240 4.60 -1.87 4.60
N LEU A 241 3.98 -0.92 5.30
CA LEU A 241 3.52 0.33 4.70
C LEU A 241 4.69 1.17 4.17
N PHE A 242 5.82 1.27 4.91
CA PHE A 242 7.02 1.93 4.41
C PHE A 242 7.75 1.16 3.29
N SER A 243 7.46 -0.12 3.08
CA SER A 243 7.97 -0.87 1.94
C SER A 243 7.28 -0.48 0.62
N ILE A 244 6.09 0.15 0.68
CA ILE A 244 5.38 0.65 -0.49
C ILE A 244 6.16 1.84 -1.07
N PRO A 245 6.53 1.80 -2.37
CA PRO A 245 7.22 2.92 -3.00
C PRO A 245 6.45 4.24 -2.83
N ALA A 246 7.18 5.31 -2.54
CA ALA A 246 6.72 6.69 -2.28
C ALA A 246 6.05 6.94 -0.93
N VAL A 247 5.81 5.97 -0.08
CA VAL A 247 5.38 6.22 1.30
C VAL A 247 6.49 6.95 2.06
N LYS A 248 6.14 8.04 2.75
CA LYS A 248 7.05 8.89 3.54
C LYS A 248 6.57 9.19 4.95
N GLY A 249 5.33 8.85 5.26
CA GLY A 249 4.75 9.02 6.58
C GLY A 249 3.71 7.95 6.84
N VAL A 250 3.64 7.49 8.07
CA VAL A 250 2.60 6.60 8.60
C VAL A 250 2.22 7.13 9.97
N GLU A 251 0.94 7.24 10.25
CA GLU A 251 0.44 7.61 11.58
C GLU A 251 -0.81 6.80 11.92
N PHE A 252 -1.02 6.56 13.21
CA PHE A 252 -2.13 5.77 13.74
C PHE A 252 -3.07 6.65 14.56
N GLY A 253 -4.39 6.45 14.43
CA GLY A 253 -5.40 7.26 15.10
C GLY A 253 -5.25 8.73 14.77
N GLU A 254 -5.17 9.60 15.79
CA GLU A 254 -4.90 11.04 15.59
C GLU A 254 -3.44 11.34 15.22
N GLY A 255 -2.53 10.36 15.37
CA GLY A 255 -1.15 10.47 14.95
C GLY A 255 -0.43 11.67 15.56
N PHE A 256 0.19 12.50 14.74
CA PHE A 256 0.86 13.72 15.19
C PHE A 256 -0.08 14.73 15.87
N GLY A 257 -1.39 14.67 15.59
CA GLY A 257 -2.40 15.51 16.24
C GLY A 257 -2.44 15.34 17.77
N LEU A 258 -2.15 14.10 18.25
CA LEU A 258 -2.08 13.84 19.70
C LEU A 258 -1.08 14.71 20.44
N SER A 259 0.01 15.10 19.79
CA SER A 259 1.06 15.94 20.42
C SER A 259 0.57 17.35 20.81
N SER A 260 -0.55 17.79 20.24
CA SER A 260 -1.17 19.10 20.53
C SER A 260 -2.29 19.00 21.56
N LEU A 261 -2.68 17.79 22.00
CA LEU A 261 -3.77 17.55 22.91
C LEU A 261 -3.28 17.40 24.37
N CYS A 262 -4.11 17.84 25.31
CA CYS A 262 -3.94 17.45 26.71
C CYS A 262 -4.41 16.00 26.90
N GLY A 263 -3.83 15.28 27.88
CA GLY A 263 -4.18 13.88 28.14
C GLY A 263 -5.69 13.64 28.33
N SER A 264 -6.40 14.56 28.99
CA SER A 264 -7.86 14.48 29.15
C SER A 264 -8.67 14.59 27.85
N LYS A 265 -8.05 14.99 26.74
CA LYS A 265 -8.65 15.06 25.40
C LYS A 265 -8.12 14.01 24.45
N ALA A 266 -6.89 13.55 24.71
CA ALA A 266 -6.22 12.52 23.92
C ALA A 266 -6.64 11.09 24.31
N ASN A 267 -6.93 10.88 25.59
CA ASN A 267 -7.32 9.56 26.09
C ASN A 267 -8.67 9.11 25.51
N ASP A 268 -8.76 7.83 25.20
CA ASP A 268 -9.98 7.16 24.75
C ASP A 268 -10.70 6.56 25.97
N PRO A 269 -11.80 7.16 26.50
CA PRO A 269 -12.50 6.64 27.66
C PRO A 269 -13.09 5.28 27.38
N PHE A 270 -12.86 4.30 28.27
CA PHE A 270 -13.51 2.99 28.17
C PHE A 270 -14.99 3.08 28.52
N CYS A 271 -15.81 2.36 27.77
CA CYS A 271 -17.25 2.23 27.99
C CYS A 271 -17.71 0.77 27.79
N ILE A 272 -18.94 0.49 28.19
CA ILE A 272 -19.62 -0.78 27.87
C ILE A 272 -20.62 -0.51 26.76
N HIS A 273 -20.41 -1.13 25.62
CA HIS A 273 -21.30 -1.07 24.46
C HIS A 273 -21.75 -2.49 24.10
N ASP A 274 -23.04 -2.77 24.12
CA ASP A 274 -23.64 -4.09 23.85
C ASP A 274 -23.00 -5.24 24.66
N GLY A 275 -22.67 -4.97 25.93
CA GLY A 275 -22.06 -5.94 26.84
C GLY A 275 -20.58 -6.22 26.59
N LYS A 276 -19.94 -5.45 25.71
CA LYS A 276 -18.51 -5.53 25.41
C LYS A 276 -17.77 -4.26 25.86
N ILE A 277 -16.50 -4.40 26.20
CA ILE A 277 -15.63 -3.25 26.45
C ILE A 277 -15.27 -2.61 25.10
N ALA A 278 -15.49 -1.30 25.02
CA ALA A 278 -15.15 -0.45 23.88
C ALA A 278 -14.55 0.86 24.38
N THR A 279 -14.27 1.80 23.50
CA THR A 279 -13.92 3.18 23.84
C THR A 279 -14.88 4.17 23.18
N GLU A 280 -15.13 5.31 23.84
CA GLU A 280 -16.03 6.37 23.31
C GLU A 280 -15.41 7.10 22.11
N THR A 281 -14.08 7.20 22.08
CA THR A 281 -13.28 7.79 21.00
C THR A 281 -12.22 6.78 20.53
N ASN A 282 -11.49 7.07 19.48
CA ASN A 282 -10.46 6.19 18.94
C ASN A 282 -9.21 6.97 18.51
N ASN A 283 -8.79 7.90 19.38
CA ASN A 283 -7.62 8.74 19.12
C ASN A 283 -6.32 7.92 18.96
N ASN A 284 -6.27 6.76 19.65
CA ASN A 284 -5.13 5.83 19.57
C ASN A 284 -5.24 4.85 18.38
N GLY A 285 -6.29 4.93 17.56
CA GLY A 285 -6.43 4.11 16.34
C GLY A 285 -6.56 2.62 16.59
N GLY A 286 -7.22 2.19 17.68
CA GLY A 286 -7.50 0.78 17.98
C GLY A 286 -6.35 0.00 18.61
N ILE A 287 -5.24 0.67 18.97
CA ILE A 287 -4.02 0.04 19.47
C ILE A 287 -3.57 0.73 20.75
N LEU A 288 -3.38 -0.05 21.81
CA LEU A 288 -2.88 0.43 23.09
C LEU A 288 -1.72 -0.46 23.56
N GLY A 289 -0.56 0.17 23.79
CA GLY A 289 0.63 -0.56 24.21
C GLY A 289 1.15 -1.57 23.19
N GLY A 290 0.89 -1.34 21.90
CA GLY A 290 1.27 -2.24 20.82
C GLY A 290 0.27 -3.35 20.52
N ILE A 291 -0.85 -3.38 21.25
CA ILE A 291 -1.83 -4.48 21.26
C ILE A 291 -3.20 -3.94 20.83
N THR A 292 -3.93 -4.70 20.01
CA THR A 292 -5.30 -4.35 19.59
C THR A 292 -6.24 -4.29 20.80
N ASN A 293 -7.14 -3.29 20.82
CA ASN A 293 -8.13 -3.13 21.90
C ASN A 293 -9.57 -3.52 21.51
N GLY A 294 -9.77 -4.02 20.27
CA GLY A 294 -11.07 -4.39 19.74
C GLY A 294 -11.81 -3.27 18.99
N MET A 295 -11.32 -2.04 19.07
CA MET A 295 -11.80 -0.92 18.24
C MET A 295 -11.23 -1.03 16.82
N PRO A 296 -11.81 -0.32 15.82
CA PRO A 296 -11.25 -0.24 14.49
C PRO A 296 -9.78 0.21 14.52
N ILE A 297 -8.90 -0.53 13.82
CA ILE A 297 -7.54 -0.06 13.61
C ILE A 297 -7.60 1.00 12.50
N VAL A 298 -7.21 2.24 12.80
CA VAL A 298 -7.23 3.36 11.85
C VAL A 298 -5.82 3.93 11.71
N PHE A 299 -5.36 4.07 10.48
CA PHE A 299 -4.05 4.65 10.18
C PHE A 299 -4.06 5.41 8.85
N ARG A 300 -3.06 6.27 8.65
CA ARG A 300 -2.88 7.07 7.43
C ARG A 300 -1.48 6.89 6.86
N CYS A 301 -1.39 6.88 5.53
CA CYS A 301 -0.15 6.79 4.78
C CYS A 301 0.02 8.02 3.89
N GLY A 302 1.11 8.77 4.10
CA GLY A 302 1.50 9.90 3.27
C GLY A 302 2.38 9.48 2.09
N PHE A 303 1.94 9.80 0.89
CA PHE A 303 2.65 9.52 -0.37
C PHE A 303 3.27 10.78 -0.93
N LYS A 304 4.57 10.75 -1.21
CA LYS A 304 5.22 11.85 -1.92
C LYS A 304 4.80 11.91 -3.39
N PRO A 305 4.92 13.08 -4.05
CA PRO A 305 4.74 13.19 -5.49
C PRO A 305 5.66 12.25 -6.26
N THR A 306 5.23 11.84 -7.46
CA THR A 306 6.06 11.07 -8.39
C THR A 306 7.29 11.91 -8.78
N PRO A 307 8.52 11.39 -8.63
CA PRO A 307 9.73 12.17 -8.88
C PRO A 307 10.02 12.42 -10.35
N SER A 308 9.49 11.59 -11.24
CA SER A 308 9.64 11.75 -12.68
C SER A 308 8.58 12.73 -13.20
N ILE A 309 8.99 13.98 -13.43
CA ILE A 309 8.14 15.07 -13.95
C ILE A 309 8.74 15.66 -15.22
N SER A 310 7.90 16.33 -16.01
CA SER A 310 8.34 16.96 -17.26
C SER A 310 8.88 18.38 -17.08
N LYS A 311 8.82 18.94 -15.87
CA LYS A 311 9.49 20.19 -15.54
C LYS A 311 11.00 19.99 -15.48
N GLU A 312 11.73 21.03 -15.85
CA GLU A 312 13.18 21.08 -15.73
C GLU A 312 13.62 20.98 -14.27
N GLN A 313 14.59 20.12 -14.00
CA GLN A 313 15.12 19.89 -12.66
C GLN A 313 16.64 19.94 -12.65
N LYS A 314 17.21 20.57 -11.63
CA LYS A 314 18.66 20.51 -11.36
C LYS A 314 19.00 19.15 -10.77
N THR A 315 20.10 18.56 -11.24
CA THR A 315 20.58 17.27 -10.78
C THR A 315 22.08 17.13 -11.08
N VAL A 316 22.60 15.91 -10.96
CA VAL A 316 24.00 15.61 -11.22
C VAL A 316 24.16 14.41 -12.16
N ASN A 317 25.17 14.48 -13.02
CA ASN A 317 25.79 13.32 -13.59
C ASN A 317 26.79 12.75 -12.57
N PHE A 318 26.40 11.70 -11.89
CA PHE A 318 27.19 11.11 -10.80
C PHE A 318 28.37 10.24 -11.27
N ARG A 319 28.49 10.00 -12.58
CA ARG A 319 29.65 9.32 -13.16
C ARG A 319 30.75 10.33 -13.46
N ASP A 320 30.38 11.45 -14.05
CA ASP A 320 31.30 12.47 -14.51
C ASP A 320 31.51 13.58 -13.45
N MET A 321 30.75 13.52 -12.34
CA MET A 321 30.75 14.49 -11.21
C MET A 321 30.43 15.93 -11.65
N GLU A 322 29.42 16.09 -12.48
CA GLU A 322 28.99 17.36 -13.04
C GLU A 322 27.55 17.70 -12.65
N GLU A 323 27.27 18.97 -12.37
CA GLU A 323 25.90 19.49 -12.25
C GLU A 323 25.28 19.60 -13.63
N VAL A 324 24.08 19.06 -13.77
CA VAL A 324 23.35 19.05 -15.05
C VAL A 324 21.88 19.42 -14.83
N THR A 325 21.24 19.83 -15.91
CA THR A 325 19.80 20.05 -15.95
C THR A 325 19.14 18.83 -16.62
N LEU A 326 18.10 18.32 -15.99
CA LEU A 326 17.34 17.16 -16.46
C LEU A 326 15.92 17.59 -16.83
N ASN A 327 15.50 17.20 -18.03
CA ASN A 327 14.13 17.26 -18.47
C ASN A 327 13.68 15.83 -18.83
N ILE A 328 12.69 15.32 -18.11
CA ILE A 328 12.25 13.94 -18.28
C ILE A 328 11.03 13.92 -19.21
N SER A 329 11.19 13.35 -20.39
CA SER A 329 10.07 13.03 -21.26
C SER A 329 9.65 11.58 -21.01
N GLY A 330 8.33 11.32 -20.83
CA GLY A 330 7.87 9.95 -20.62
C GLY A 330 6.42 9.85 -20.13
N ARG A 331 6.01 8.62 -19.82
CA ARG A 331 4.66 8.28 -19.37
C ARG A 331 4.64 8.19 -17.83
N HIS A 332 4.54 9.31 -17.16
CA HIS A 332 4.57 9.36 -15.70
C HIS A 332 3.16 9.47 -15.11
N ASP A 333 2.99 8.95 -13.90
CA ASP A 333 1.77 9.16 -13.11
C ASP A 333 1.78 10.59 -12.55
N PRO A 334 0.77 11.41 -12.81
CA PRO A 334 0.66 12.72 -12.17
C PRO A 334 0.35 12.60 -10.67
N CYS A 335 -0.33 11.52 -10.27
CA CYS A 335 -0.61 11.18 -8.89
C CYS A 335 -0.81 9.66 -8.76
N ILE A 336 -0.11 9.03 -7.83
CA ILE A 336 -0.19 7.57 -7.64
C ILE A 336 -1.23 7.16 -6.59
N VAL A 337 -1.80 8.11 -5.84
CA VAL A 337 -2.60 7.84 -4.63
C VAL A 337 -3.79 6.92 -4.92
N ARG A 338 -4.56 7.16 -6.00
CA ARG A 338 -5.67 6.28 -6.38
C ARG A 338 -5.25 4.82 -6.52
N ARG A 339 -4.14 4.59 -7.21
CA ARG A 339 -3.61 3.25 -7.48
C ARG A 339 -2.96 2.62 -6.24
N ALA A 340 -2.57 3.45 -5.28
CA ALA A 340 -1.96 3.02 -4.03
C ALA A 340 -3.00 2.56 -2.99
N VAL A 341 -4.28 2.93 -3.11
CA VAL A 341 -5.35 2.50 -2.18
C VAL A 341 -5.37 0.98 -2.00
N PRO A 342 -5.51 0.14 -3.04
CA PRO A 342 -5.49 -1.31 -2.86
C PRO A 342 -4.11 -1.85 -2.42
N VAL A 343 -3.03 -1.11 -2.61
CA VAL A 343 -1.70 -1.50 -2.12
C VAL A 343 -1.62 -1.34 -0.61
N VAL A 344 -2.20 -0.26 -0.06
CA VAL A 344 -2.30 -0.03 1.40
C VAL A 344 -3.20 -1.08 2.04
N GLU A 345 -4.37 -1.37 1.43
CA GLU A 345 -5.25 -2.45 1.90
C GLU A 345 -4.53 -3.81 1.90
N ALA A 346 -3.78 -4.11 0.86
CA ALA A 346 -3.01 -5.37 0.72
C ALA A 346 -1.91 -5.49 1.78
N ALA A 347 -1.16 -4.41 2.02
CA ALA A 347 -0.14 -4.37 3.05
C ALA A 347 -0.75 -4.56 4.45
N ALA A 348 -1.86 -3.88 4.74
CA ALA A 348 -2.60 -4.07 5.99
C ALA A 348 -3.08 -5.52 6.16
N ALA A 349 -3.63 -6.13 5.11
CA ALA A 349 -4.10 -7.51 5.15
C ALA A 349 -2.97 -8.49 5.45
N LEU A 350 -1.81 -8.36 4.80
CA LEU A 350 -0.65 -9.22 5.04
C LEU A 350 -0.12 -9.07 6.47
N ALA A 351 0.04 -7.82 6.94
CA ALA A 351 0.54 -7.58 8.30
C ALA A 351 -0.39 -8.17 9.35
N LEU A 352 -1.69 -7.94 9.23
CA LEU A 352 -2.66 -8.46 10.19
C LEU A 352 -2.78 -9.98 10.13
N LEU A 353 -2.75 -10.58 8.94
CA LEU A 353 -2.75 -12.04 8.83
C LEU A 353 -1.51 -12.64 9.48
N ASP A 354 -0.33 -12.04 9.31
CA ASP A 354 0.91 -12.48 9.95
C ASP A 354 0.83 -12.37 11.48
N ILE A 355 0.33 -11.24 12.01
CA ILE A 355 0.12 -11.02 13.46
C ILE A 355 -0.82 -12.08 14.04
N LEU A 356 -1.96 -12.33 13.37
CA LEU A 356 -2.96 -13.27 13.84
C LEU A 356 -2.44 -14.72 13.82
N LEU A 357 -1.71 -15.11 12.78
CA LEU A 357 -1.12 -16.44 12.63
C LEU A 357 0.08 -16.67 13.58
N SER A 358 0.80 -15.61 13.94
CA SER A 358 1.94 -15.67 14.86
C SER A 358 1.51 -15.74 16.32
N SER A 359 0.25 -15.43 16.62
CA SER A 359 -0.25 -15.44 18.00
C SER A 359 -0.44 -16.87 18.52
N ASP A 360 -0.02 -17.13 19.76
CA ASP A 360 -0.28 -18.39 20.50
C ASP A 360 -1.78 -18.58 20.83
N LYS A 361 -2.58 -17.52 20.64
CA LYS A 361 -4.03 -17.63 20.74
C LYS A 361 -4.54 -18.45 19.57
N ARG A 362 -5.33 -19.51 19.87
CA ARG A 362 -5.97 -20.29 18.82
C ARG A 362 -6.70 -19.37 17.85
N TRP A 363 -6.44 -19.58 16.57
CA TRP A 363 -7.07 -18.92 15.42
C TRP A 363 -8.61 -19.14 15.36
N ASP A 364 -9.22 -19.65 16.42
CA ASP A 364 -10.65 -19.88 16.58
C ASP A 364 -11.40 -18.54 16.79
N LEU A 365 -11.38 -17.68 15.76
CA LEU A 365 -12.39 -16.64 15.63
C LEU A 365 -13.69 -17.34 15.24
N GLN A 366 -14.58 -17.54 16.19
CA GLN A 366 -15.95 -18.04 15.97
C GLN A 366 -16.79 -16.98 15.26
#